data_06fffcc2486c81b5a48d1438e8d97372
#
_entry.id   06fffcc2486c81b5a48d1438e8d97372
#
_cell.length_a   1.000
_cell.length_b   1.000
_cell.length_c   1.000
_cell.angle_alpha   90.00
_cell.angle_beta   90.00
_cell.angle_gamma   90.00
#
_symmetry.space_group_name_H-M   'P 1'
#
loop_
_entity.id
_entity.type
_entity.pdbx_description
1 polymer ?
#
loop_
_entity_poly.entity_id
_entity_poly.type
_entity_poly.pdbx_seq_one_letter_code
_entity_poly.pdbx_strand_id
1 'polypeptide(L)' 'MVFDKLKDIIKDDLGYEIADLTLESTLEDMGADSLDAVELIMAIEEEYDIEIAEADALEFTSLGNIVSYIESKI' A
#
# COMPACT_ATOMS: atom_id res chain seq x y z
N MET A 1 -4.02 10.38 -8.72
CA MET A 1 -4.79 9.95 -7.54
C MET A 1 -3.99 8.99 -6.71
N VAL A 2 -4.30 8.89 -5.44
CA VAL A 2 -3.53 8.04 -4.51
C VAL A 2 -3.52 6.58 -4.94
N PHE A 3 -4.66 6.06 -5.36
CA PHE A 3 -4.74 4.66 -5.77
C PHE A 3 -3.83 4.35 -6.96
N ASP A 4 -3.78 5.24 -7.93
CA ASP A 4 -2.91 5.04 -9.09
C ASP A 4 -1.43 5.04 -8.68
N LYS A 5 -1.06 5.95 -7.80
CA LYS A 5 0.32 6.00 -7.29
C LYS A 5 0.62 4.76 -6.46
N LEU A 6 -0.32 4.29 -5.67
CA LEU A 6 -0.15 3.08 -4.87
C LEU A 6 0.09 1.87 -5.78
N LYS A 7 -0.65 1.76 -6.88
CA LYS A 7 -0.43 0.68 -7.85
C LYS A 7 0.97 0.74 -8.45
N ASP A 8 1.44 1.94 -8.78
CA ASP A 8 2.78 2.13 -9.31
C ASP A 8 3.85 1.71 -8.30
N ILE A 9 3.66 2.04 -7.04
CA ILE A 9 4.57 1.65 -5.97
C ILE A 9 4.62 0.13 -5.84
N ILE A 10 3.46 -0.51 -5.86
CA ILE A 10 3.39 -1.98 -5.77
C ILE A 10 4.16 -2.62 -6.93
N LYS A 11 3.96 -2.12 -8.13
CA LYS A 11 4.64 -2.65 -9.30
C LYS A 11 6.15 -2.43 -9.22
N ASP A 12 6.58 -1.22 -8.90
CA ASP A 12 7.99 -0.84 -8.96
C ASP A 12 8.79 -1.40 -7.79
N ASP A 13 8.23 -1.37 -6.59
CA ASP A 13 8.97 -1.76 -5.39
C ASP A 13 8.79 -3.22 -5.00
N LEU A 14 7.62 -3.78 -5.28
CA LEU A 14 7.34 -5.18 -4.95
C LEU A 14 7.40 -6.10 -6.15
N GLY A 15 7.38 -5.55 -7.36
CA GLY A 15 7.50 -6.34 -8.57
C GLY A 15 6.26 -7.13 -8.97
N TYR A 16 5.10 -6.82 -8.38
CA TYR A 16 3.85 -7.48 -8.73
C TYR A 16 3.21 -6.86 -9.95
N GLU A 17 2.60 -7.69 -10.79
CA GLU A 17 1.76 -7.20 -11.87
C GLU A 17 0.40 -6.81 -11.29
N ILE A 18 -0.13 -5.68 -11.77
CA ILE A 18 -1.25 -5.02 -11.11
C ILE A 18 -2.49 -4.87 -11.98
N ALA A 19 -2.60 -5.68 -13.05
CA ALA A 19 -3.69 -5.54 -14.00
C ALA A 19 -5.08 -5.61 -13.36
N ASP A 20 -5.22 -6.42 -12.33
CA ASP A 20 -6.51 -6.70 -11.70
C ASP A 20 -6.67 -6.12 -10.29
N LEU A 21 -5.78 -5.22 -9.87
CA LEU A 21 -5.88 -4.64 -8.53
C LEU A 21 -7.05 -3.67 -8.43
N THR A 22 -7.79 -3.77 -7.33
CA THR A 22 -8.89 -2.87 -7.00
C THR A 22 -8.72 -2.40 -5.56
N LEU A 23 -9.58 -1.47 -5.14
CA LEU A 23 -9.58 -1.01 -3.76
C LEU A 23 -9.93 -2.13 -2.77
N GLU A 24 -10.59 -3.17 -3.24
CA GLU A 24 -10.95 -4.32 -2.41
C GLU A 24 -9.84 -5.37 -2.34
N SER A 25 -8.84 -5.27 -3.19
CA SER A 25 -7.71 -6.21 -3.19
C SER A 25 -6.92 -6.11 -1.89
N THR A 26 -6.49 -7.25 -1.38
CA THR A 26 -5.68 -7.31 -0.16
C THR A 26 -4.26 -7.71 -0.50
N LEU A 27 -3.34 -7.47 0.43
CA LEU A 27 -1.95 -7.93 0.25
C LEU A 27 -1.92 -9.46 0.16
N GLU A 28 -2.79 -10.12 0.91
CA GLU A 28 -2.90 -11.57 0.88
C GLU A 28 -3.33 -12.06 -0.51
N ASP A 29 -4.27 -11.37 -1.14
CA ASP A 29 -4.72 -11.70 -2.50
C ASP A 29 -3.58 -11.63 -3.51
N MET A 30 -2.64 -10.73 -3.29
CA MET A 30 -1.48 -10.57 -4.16
C MET A 30 -0.37 -11.57 -3.86
N GLY A 31 -0.51 -12.34 -2.80
CA GLY A 31 0.53 -13.26 -2.36
C GLY A 31 1.67 -12.56 -1.63
N ALA A 32 1.47 -11.33 -1.17
CA ALA A 32 2.49 -10.59 -0.45
C ALA A 32 2.58 -11.09 0.99
N ASP A 33 3.79 -11.21 1.50
CA ASP A 33 4.01 -11.61 2.89
C ASP A 33 4.24 -10.37 3.77
N SER A 34 4.58 -10.59 5.04
CA SER A 34 4.76 -9.50 5.98
C SER A 34 5.97 -8.61 5.62
N LEU A 35 6.98 -9.17 4.99
CA LEU A 35 8.13 -8.39 4.55
C LEU A 35 7.74 -7.46 3.40
N ASP A 36 6.94 -7.96 2.46
CA ASP A 36 6.42 -7.14 1.37
C ASP A 36 5.56 -6.00 1.90
N ALA A 37 4.75 -6.27 2.93
CA ALA A 37 3.93 -5.24 3.55
C ALA A 37 4.79 -4.15 4.17
N VAL A 38 5.88 -4.50 4.83
CA VAL A 38 6.80 -3.52 5.41
C VAL A 38 7.44 -2.69 4.30
N GLU A 39 7.88 -3.31 3.22
CA GLU A 39 8.48 -2.59 2.10
C GLU A 39 7.49 -1.62 1.47
N LEU A 40 6.23 -2.03 1.31
CA LEU A 40 5.20 -1.16 0.77
C LEU A 40 4.98 0.05 1.67
N ILE A 41 4.90 -0.16 2.97
CA ILE A 41 4.72 0.93 3.93
C ILE A 41 5.86 1.92 3.85
N MET A 42 7.09 1.44 3.79
CA MET A 42 8.26 2.30 3.69
C MET A 42 8.26 3.11 2.40
N ALA A 43 7.87 2.48 1.28
CA ALA A 43 7.77 3.17 0.00
C ALA A 43 6.71 4.28 0.03
N ILE A 44 5.57 4.01 0.67
CA ILE A 44 4.51 5.01 0.83
C ILE A 44 4.99 6.19 1.67
N GLU A 45 5.66 5.91 2.77
CA GLU A 45 6.19 6.97 3.64
C GLU A 45 7.14 7.89 2.89
N GLU A 46 8.00 7.30 2.06
CA GLU A 46 8.96 8.05 1.26
C GLU A 46 8.27 8.87 0.17
N GLU A 47 7.31 8.27 -0.52
CA GLU A 47 6.63 8.92 -1.64
C GLU A 47 5.79 10.11 -1.21
N TYR A 48 5.11 10.02 -0.07
CA TYR A 48 4.20 11.06 0.41
C TYR A 48 4.78 11.89 1.55
N ASP A 49 5.99 11.56 2.02
CA ASP A 49 6.65 12.24 3.13
C ASP A 49 5.76 12.26 4.38
N ILE A 50 5.22 11.10 4.73
CA ILE A 50 4.37 10.92 5.90
C ILE A 50 4.96 9.82 6.78
N GLU A 51 4.52 9.77 8.03
CA GLU A 51 4.85 8.68 8.94
C GLU A 51 3.64 7.79 9.14
N ILE A 52 3.84 6.48 9.07
CA ILE A 52 2.80 5.50 9.30
C ILE A 52 3.15 4.75 10.58
N ALA A 53 2.32 4.90 11.60
CA ALA A 53 2.52 4.20 12.86
C ALA A 53 2.34 2.69 12.65
N GLU A 54 3.13 1.88 13.35
CA GLU A 54 3.04 0.44 13.27
C GLU A 54 1.63 -0.06 13.58
N ALA A 55 0.97 0.52 14.58
CA ALA A 55 -0.39 0.15 14.94
C ALA A 55 -1.37 0.41 13.79
N ASP A 56 -1.17 1.50 13.05
CA ASP A 56 -2.03 1.82 11.91
C ASP A 56 -1.77 0.85 10.75
N ALA A 57 -0.51 0.47 10.55
CA ALA A 57 -0.13 -0.47 9.50
C ALA A 57 -0.79 -1.83 9.70
N LEU A 58 -1.01 -2.24 10.93
CA LEU A 58 -1.67 -3.51 11.24
C LEU A 58 -3.13 -3.53 10.78
N GLU A 59 -3.73 -2.37 10.55
CA GLU A 59 -5.11 -2.27 10.09
C GLU A 59 -5.24 -2.23 8.57
N PHE A 60 -4.13 -2.28 7.86
CA PHE A 60 -4.14 -2.25 6.39
C PHE A 60 -4.56 -3.61 5.84
N THR A 61 -5.86 -3.84 5.71
CA THR A 61 -6.40 -5.09 5.22
C THR A 61 -6.69 -5.09 3.72
N SER A 62 -6.85 -3.90 3.12
CA SER A 62 -7.11 -3.78 1.70
C SER A 62 -6.40 -2.54 1.16
N LEU A 63 -6.29 -2.47 -0.17
CA LEU A 63 -5.71 -1.28 -0.80
C LEU A 63 -6.55 -0.04 -0.51
N GLY A 64 -7.87 -0.20 -0.41
CA GLY A 64 -8.76 0.90 -0.05
C GLY A 64 -8.44 1.47 1.32
N ASN A 65 -8.12 0.62 2.29
CA ASN A 65 -7.73 1.08 3.62
C ASN A 65 -6.46 1.90 3.56
N ILE A 66 -5.49 1.45 2.76
CA ILE A 66 -4.23 2.17 2.59
C ILE A 66 -4.48 3.53 1.92
N VAL A 67 -5.28 3.54 0.87
CA VAL A 67 -5.62 4.78 0.16
C VAL A 67 -6.29 5.77 1.10
N SER A 68 -7.27 5.31 1.87
CA SER A 68 -7.98 6.17 2.82
C SER A 68 -7.04 6.74 3.87
N TYR A 69 -6.12 5.93 4.36
CA TYR A 69 -5.14 6.39 5.34
C TYR A 69 -4.26 7.48 4.76
N ILE A 70 -3.74 7.26 3.55
CA ILE A 70 -2.88 8.25 2.90
C ILE A 70 -3.66 9.56 2.68
N GLU A 71 -4.87 9.46 2.18
CA GLU A 71 -5.70 10.65 1.93
C GLU A 71 -5.99 11.43 3.18
N SER A 72 -6.04 10.79 4.32
CA SER A 72 -6.25 11.47 5.60
C SER A 72 -5.01 12.21 6.08
N LYS A 73 -3.83 11.90 5.53
CA LYS A 73 -2.56 12.48 5.94
C LYS A 73 -2.02 13.57 4.99
N ILE A 74 -2.56 13.64 3.79
CA ILE A 74 -2.07 14.60 2.79
C ILE A 74 -3.06 15.76 2.50
#